data_ba58a847330c0ba8e42a8673c539ef61
#
_entry.id   ba58a847330c0ba8e42a8673c539ef61
#
_cell.length_a   1.000
_cell.length_b   1.000
_cell.length_c   1.000
_cell.angle_alpha   90.00
_cell.angle_beta   90.00
_cell.angle_gamma   90.00
#
_symmetry.space_group_name_H-M   'P 1'
#
loop_
_entity.id
_entity.type
_entity.pdbx_description
1 polymer ?
#
loop_
_entity_poly.entity_id
_entity_poly.type
_entity_poly.pdbx_seq_one_letter_code
_entity_poly.pdbx_strand_id
1 'polypeptide(L)'
;MEFIKNNESKIKYICPNCCKNFGNKKSDYIRHINKKNSCSSDINKKMEEMNNYIQKLKEDIEKKDNDILQLKQENETLKQQMIIYSKIPNNTYNTNYNYILQINNFNDTNYEGYIDNLLKYIGKSIYINTVKNVYLNNEKPENHNIYVADKSRGIVKIWNDGIWQSKNMLIIDQIIDRVVEHFNLSIEEIKKDIDKYEKLKKNISNKIQYIQLCNIDYLEDLEDKPIENKERIQRCKEFRQMVYNEIIILLHDNKKTVLDTHKRKKINIKD
;
A
#
# COMPACT_ATOMS: atom_id res chain seq x y z
N MET A 1 4.22 50.57 53.70
CA MET A 1 3.56 50.98 52.46
C MET A 1 4.14 50.20 51.31
N GLU A 2 3.45 49.13 50.88
CA GLU A 2 3.86 48.34 49.74
C GLU A 2 3.31 48.95 48.46
N PHE A 3 4.18 49.28 47.55
CA PHE A 3 3.82 49.77 46.22
C PHE A 3 3.40 48.56 45.34
N ILE A 4 2.11 48.41 45.11
CA ILE A 4 1.56 47.52 44.13
C ILE A 4 1.85 48.12 42.76
N LYS A 5 2.81 47.52 42.02
CA LYS A 5 3.08 47.82 40.60
C LYS A 5 1.89 47.31 39.79
N ASN A 6 1.04 48.22 39.32
CA ASN A 6 0.02 47.92 38.32
C ASN A 6 0.68 47.47 37.03
N ASN A 7 0.45 46.21 36.67
CA ASN A 7 0.74 45.68 35.33
C ASN A 7 -0.21 46.37 34.34
N GLU A 8 0.25 47.41 33.66
CA GLU A 8 -0.40 47.95 32.46
C GLU A 8 -0.50 46.85 31.41
N SER A 9 -1.68 46.29 31.21
CA SER A 9 -1.99 45.38 30.12
C SER A 9 -1.80 46.14 28.81
N LYS A 10 -0.71 45.83 28.08
CA LYS A 10 -0.43 46.44 26.77
C LYS A 10 -1.58 46.10 25.84
N ILE A 11 -2.38 47.11 25.46
CA ILE A 11 -3.49 46.98 24.53
C ILE A 11 -2.95 46.47 23.19
N LYS A 12 -3.39 45.30 22.76
CA LYS A 12 -3.05 44.72 21.43
C LYS A 12 -4.18 45.06 20.45
N TYR A 13 -3.83 45.73 19.34
CA TYR A 13 -4.75 46.03 18.26
C TYR A 13 -4.80 44.86 17.27
N ILE A 14 -5.93 44.16 17.22
CA ILE A 14 -6.18 43.01 16.31
C ILE A 14 -7.34 43.37 15.39
N CYS A 15 -7.18 43.21 14.09
CA CYS A 15 -8.26 43.43 13.14
C CYS A 15 -9.35 42.35 13.30
N PRO A 16 -10.61 42.70 13.53
CA PRO A 16 -11.67 41.72 13.68
C PRO A 16 -11.99 40.97 12.36
N ASN A 17 -11.68 41.57 11.21
CA ASN A 17 -12.02 41.01 9.91
C ASN A 17 -10.94 40.05 9.35
N CYS A 18 -9.65 40.25 9.64
CA CYS A 18 -8.58 39.44 9.09
C CYS A 18 -7.62 38.90 10.16
N CYS A 19 -7.92 39.13 11.45
CA CYS A 19 -7.14 38.71 12.62
C CYS A 19 -5.67 39.17 12.61
N LYS A 20 -5.30 40.15 11.77
CA LYS A 20 -3.95 40.69 11.74
C LYS A 20 -3.67 41.45 13.04
N ASN A 21 -2.57 41.07 13.69
CA ASN A 21 -2.13 41.69 14.96
C ASN A 21 -1.15 42.84 14.66
N PHE A 22 -1.47 44.03 15.13
CA PHE A 22 -0.67 45.26 15.00
C PHE A 22 0.11 45.58 16.28
N GLY A 23 0.03 44.72 17.29
CA GLY A 23 0.63 44.96 18.60
C GLY A 23 0.14 46.29 19.19
N ASN A 24 1.04 47.18 19.59
CA ASN A 24 0.69 48.47 20.18
C ASN A 24 0.59 49.59 19.12
N LYS A 25 0.63 49.32 17.83
CA LYS A 25 0.66 50.32 16.74
C LYS A 25 -0.75 50.71 16.32
N LYS A 26 -1.39 51.58 17.12
CA LYS A 26 -2.74 52.09 16.86
C LYS A 26 -2.89 52.76 15.49
N SER A 27 -1.90 53.54 15.06
CA SER A 27 -1.93 54.24 13.75
C SER A 27 -1.99 53.27 12.57
N ASP A 28 -1.21 52.17 12.63
CA ASP A 28 -1.20 51.15 11.58
C ASP A 28 -2.53 50.37 11.56
N TYR A 29 -3.10 50.07 12.72
CA TYR A 29 -4.42 49.46 12.86
C TYR A 29 -5.52 50.35 12.26
N ILE A 30 -5.57 51.68 12.59
CA ILE A 30 -6.55 52.59 12.03
C ILE A 30 -6.41 52.71 10.52
N ARG A 31 -5.14 52.82 10.02
CA ARG A 31 -4.88 52.87 8.58
C ARG A 31 -5.31 51.58 7.87
N HIS A 32 -5.18 50.42 8.53
CA HIS A 32 -5.64 49.14 8.00
C HIS A 32 -7.16 49.05 7.90
N ILE A 33 -7.90 49.47 8.94
CA ILE A 33 -9.36 49.43 8.96
C ILE A 33 -9.96 50.41 7.96
N ASN A 34 -9.33 51.59 7.80
CA ASN A 34 -9.86 52.64 6.93
C ASN A 34 -9.45 52.49 5.45
N LYS A 35 -8.77 51.40 5.07
CA LYS A 35 -8.49 51.14 3.66
C LYS A 35 -9.80 50.94 2.88
N LYS A 36 -9.91 51.60 1.69
CA LYS A 36 -11.05 51.52 0.77
C LYS A 36 -11.41 50.10 0.35
N ASN A 37 -10.40 49.20 0.28
CA ASN A 37 -10.61 47.77 0.05
C ASN A 37 -10.55 47.06 1.41
N SER A 38 -11.67 46.62 1.88
CA SER A 38 -11.81 45.93 3.16
C SER A 38 -11.03 44.60 3.11
N CYS A 39 -10.27 44.33 4.16
CA CYS A 39 -9.53 43.04 4.28
C CYS A 39 -10.47 41.81 4.39
N SER A 40 -11.78 42.02 4.53
CA SER A 40 -12.80 40.97 4.51
C SER A 40 -13.08 40.43 3.10
N SER A 41 -12.86 41.23 2.04
CA SER A 41 -13.13 40.80 0.67
C SER A 41 -12.26 39.62 0.25
N ASP A 42 -10.98 39.64 0.64
CA ASP A 42 -10.05 38.56 0.29
C ASP A 42 -10.31 37.25 1.07
N ILE A 43 -10.80 37.38 2.31
CA ILE A 43 -11.18 36.21 3.13
C ILE A 43 -12.46 35.59 2.59
N ASN A 44 -13.47 36.40 2.27
CA ASN A 44 -14.72 35.91 1.72
C ASN A 44 -14.49 35.21 0.37
N LYS A 45 -13.66 35.78 -0.49
CA LYS A 45 -13.28 35.14 -1.76
C LYS A 45 -12.61 33.77 -1.56
N LYS A 46 -11.65 33.68 -0.64
CA LYS A 46 -10.98 32.41 -0.30
C LYS A 46 -11.93 31.39 0.33
N MET A 47 -12.89 31.85 1.15
CA MET A 47 -13.93 30.96 1.71
C MET A 47 -14.84 30.43 0.61
N GLU A 48 -15.22 31.25 -0.36
CA GLU A 48 -16.02 30.81 -1.50
C GLU A 48 -15.26 29.81 -2.37
N GLU A 49 -13.99 30.08 -2.68
CA GLU A 49 -13.13 29.14 -3.40
C GLU A 49 -12.99 27.80 -2.65
N MET A 50 -12.83 27.85 -1.34
CA MET A 50 -12.73 26.64 -0.51
C MET A 50 -14.05 25.86 -0.46
N ASN A 51 -15.19 26.56 -0.35
CA ASN A 51 -16.50 25.93 -0.37
C ASN A 51 -16.78 25.26 -1.72
N ASN A 52 -16.40 25.88 -2.84
CA ASN A 52 -16.52 25.30 -4.16
C ASN A 52 -15.64 24.05 -4.31
N TYR A 53 -14.42 24.06 -3.74
CA TYR A 53 -13.56 22.89 -3.72
C TYR A 53 -14.12 21.75 -2.88
N ILE A 54 -14.65 22.06 -1.69
CA ILE A 54 -15.34 21.09 -0.82
C ILE A 54 -16.54 20.47 -1.53
N GLN A 55 -17.33 21.28 -2.25
CA GLN A 55 -18.46 20.76 -3.01
C GLN A 55 -18.02 19.78 -4.10
N LYS A 56 -16.99 20.11 -4.84
CA LYS A 56 -16.41 19.22 -5.86
C LYS A 56 -15.90 17.91 -5.27
N LEU A 57 -15.22 17.95 -4.12
CA LEU A 57 -14.77 16.74 -3.42
C LEU A 57 -15.94 15.85 -2.99
N LYS A 58 -17.06 16.46 -2.53
CA LYS A 58 -18.26 15.68 -2.18
C LYS A 58 -18.85 14.95 -3.38
N GLU A 59 -18.93 15.61 -4.53
CA GLU A 59 -19.41 15.01 -5.77
C GLU A 59 -18.49 13.86 -6.24
N ASP A 60 -17.18 14.04 -6.13
CA ASP A 60 -16.20 12.99 -6.46
C ASP A 60 -16.30 11.78 -5.50
N ILE A 61 -16.57 12.01 -4.21
CA ILE A 61 -16.80 10.94 -3.22
C ILE A 61 -18.08 10.18 -3.56
N GLU A 62 -19.20 10.89 -3.79
CA GLU A 62 -20.47 10.26 -4.15
C GLU A 62 -20.36 9.39 -5.41
N LYS A 63 -19.63 9.87 -6.41
CA LYS A 63 -19.35 9.07 -7.62
C LYS A 63 -18.58 7.79 -7.30
N LYS A 64 -17.52 7.89 -6.50
CA LYS A 64 -16.72 6.71 -6.10
C LYS A 64 -17.53 5.72 -5.27
N ASP A 65 -18.41 6.20 -4.39
CA ASP A 65 -19.27 5.35 -3.58
C ASP A 65 -20.25 4.55 -4.46
N ASN A 66 -20.78 5.17 -5.51
CA ASN A 66 -21.63 4.51 -6.50
C ASN A 66 -20.85 3.45 -7.30
N ASP A 67 -19.62 3.76 -7.74
CA ASP A 67 -18.75 2.80 -8.43
C ASP A 67 -18.44 1.58 -7.52
N ILE A 68 -18.15 1.82 -6.24
CA ILE A 68 -17.92 0.76 -5.25
C ILE A 68 -19.18 -0.11 -5.07
N LEU A 69 -20.36 0.50 -5.02
CA LEU A 69 -21.62 -0.25 -4.90
C LEU A 69 -21.86 -1.15 -6.12
N GLN A 70 -21.62 -0.63 -7.31
CA GLN A 70 -21.74 -1.39 -8.55
C GLN A 70 -20.77 -2.59 -8.56
N LEU A 71 -19.50 -2.36 -8.25
CA LEU A 71 -18.50 -3.42 -8.20
C LEU A 71 -18.81 -4.48 -7.16
N LYS A 72 -19.41 -4.12 -6.00
CA LYS A 72 -19.89 -5.09 -5.01
C LYS A 72 -21.01 -5.95 -5.55
N GLN A 73 -21.97 -5.38 -6.29
CA GLN A 73 -23.07 -6.13 -6.91
C GLN A 73 -22.57 -7.09 -7.99
N GLU A 74 -21.63 -6.65 -8.83
CA GLU A 74 -21.01 -7.50 -9.85
C GLU A 74 -20.26 -8.67 -9.20
N ASN A 75 -19.48 -8.43 -8.15
CA ASN A 75 -18.78 -9.48 -7.41
C ASN A 75 -19.75 -10.49 -6.78
N GLU A 76 -20.87 -10.04 -6.22
CA GLU A 76 -21.87 -10.93 -5.63
C GLU A 76 -22.56 -11.78 -6.70
N THR A 77 -22.85 -11.21 -7.86
CA THR A 77 -23.40 -11.93 -9.01
C THR A 77 -22.43 -13.02 -9.50
N LEU A 78 -21.14 -12.69 -9.61
CA LEU A 78 -20.10 -13.65 -9.99
C LEU A 78 -19.97 -14.79 -8.97
N LYS A 79 -20.04 -14.50 -7.66
CA LYS A 79 -20.04 -15.53 -6.61
C LYS A 79 -21.24 -16.46 -6.73
N GLN A 80 -22.43 -15.92 -6.96
CA GLN A 80 -23.63 -16.75 -7.16
C GLN A 80 -23.52 -17.64 -8.40
N GLN A 81 -22.98 -17.11 -9.49
CA GLN A 81 -22.69 -17.92 -10.68
C GLN A 81 -21.71 -19.06 -10.36
N MET A 82 -20.63 -18.79 -9.63
CA MET A 82 -19.68 -19.83 -9.20
C MET A 82 -20.35 -20.91 -8.34
N ILE A 83 -21.28 -20.53 -7.43
CA ILE A 83 -22.03 -21.48 -6.60
C ILE A 83 -22.97 -22.35 -7.46
N ILE A 84 -23.63 -21.80 -8.48
CA ILE A 84 -24.45 -22.53 -9.42
C ILE A 84 -23.61 -23.54 -10.19
N TYR A 85 -22.43 -23.14 -10.69
CA TYR A 85 -21.52 -24.04 -11.39
C TYR A 85 -20.96 -25.16 -10.50
N SER A 86 -20.75 -24.89 -9.20
CA SER A 86 -20.27 -25.90 -8.24
C SER A 86 -21.31 -26.92 -7.82
N LYS A 87 -22.62 -26.64 -8.01
CA LYS A 87 -23.74 -27.52 -7.65
C LYS A 87 -24.22 -28.42 -8.78
N ILE A 88 -23.65 -28.33 -9.98
CA ILE A 88 -23.95 -29.24 -11.06
C ILE A 88 -23.41 -30.62 -10.66
N PRO A 89 -24.25 -31.66 -10.46
CA PRO A 89 -23.75 -32.96 -10.06
C PRO A 89 -22.84 -33.51 -11.16
N ASN A 90 -21.69 -34.04 -10.75
CA ASN A 90 -20.75 -34.75 -11.60
C ASN A 90 -21.45 -36.01 -12.18
N ASN A 91 -22.37 -35.83 -13.10
CA ASN A 91 -22.85 -36.92 -13.90
C ASN A 91 -21.80 -37.20 -14.96
N THR A 92 -21.26 -38.39 -14.92
CA THR A 92 -20.31 -39.07 -15.78
C THR A 92 -20.65 -38.93 -17.28
N TYR A 93 -20.40 -37.75 -17.80
CA TYR A 93 -20.13 -37.55 -19.20
C TYR A 93 -18.73 -36.96 -19.26
N ASN A 94 -17.86 -37.69 -19.98
CA ASN A 94 -16.47 -37.34 -20.28
C ASN A 94 -16.43 -36.04 -21.09
N THR A 95 -16.83 -34.95 -20.46
CA THR A 95 -16.63 -33.59 -20.99
C THR A 95 -15.30 -33.12 -20.41
N ASN A 96 -14.26 -33.25 -21.22
CA ASN A 96 -13.04 -32.48 -21.01
C ASN A 96 -13.40 -31.00 -20.93
N TYR A 97 -13.83 -30.53 -19.74
CA TYR A 97 -13.76 -29.14 -19.43
C TYR A 97 -12.27 -28.77 -19.30
N ASN A 98 -11.69 -28.35 -20.42
CA ASN A 98 -10.42 -27.69 -20.42
C ASN A 98 -10.59 -26.43 -19.59
N TYR A 99 -10.33 -26.50 -18.27
CA TYR A 99 -10.09 -25.30 -17.48
C TYR A 99 -8.89 -24.62 -18.08
N ILE A 100 -9.14 -23.60 -18.88
CA ILE A 100 -8.07 -22.74 -19.38
C ILE A 100 -7.55 -22.00 -18.16
N LEU A 101 -6.43 -22.49 -17.62
CA LEU A 101 -5.75 -21.81 -16.53
C LEU A 101 -5.39 -20.40 -17.01
N GLN A 102 -6.07 -19.39 -16.47
CA GLN A 102 -5.75 -18.00 -16.72
C GLN A 102 -4.63 -17.59 -15.77
N ILE A 103 -3.48 -17.22 -16.31
CA ILE A 103 -2.37 -16.70 -15.52
C ILE A 103 -2.62 -15.20 -15.28
N ASN A 104 -2.60 -14.80 -14.02
CA ASN A 104 -2.75 -13.41 -13.60
C ASN A 104 -1.59 -12.55 -14.11
N ASN A 105 -1.86 -11.30 -14.45
CA ASN A 105 -0.79 -10.35 -14.68
C ASN A 105 0.03 -10.16 -13.39
N PHE A 106 1.31 -9.87 -13.54
CA PHE A 106 2.19 -9.64 -12.38
C PHE A 106 1.66 -8.50 -11.49
N ASN A 107 1.09 -7.45 -12.08
CA ASN A 107 0.56 -6.31 -11.34
C ASN A 107 -0.75 -6.63 -10.60
N ASP A 108 -1.49 -7.64 -11.05
CA ASP A 108 -2.79 -8.03 -10.49
C ASP A 108 -2.66 -9.18 -9.47
N THR A 109 -1.43 -9.54 -9.10
CA THR A 109 -1.16 -10.61 -8.15
C THR A 109 -1.74 -10.26 -6.78
N ASN A 110 -2.61 -11.13 -6.25
CA ASN A 110 -3.25 -10.94 -4.96
C ASN A 110 -2.40 -11.51 -3.82
N TYR A 111 -2.19 -10.70 -2.78
CA TYR A 111 -1.49 -11.06 -1.55
C TYR A 111 -2.43 -11.36 -0.38
N GLU A 112 -3.75 -11.31 -0.58
CA GLU A 112 -4.71 -11.58 0.49
C GLU A 112 -4.58 -12.97 1.08
N GLY A 113 -4.81 -13.08 2.39
CA GLY A 113 -4.78 -14.35 3.13
C GLY A 113 -3.38 -14.83 3.52
N TYR A 114 -2.31 -14.07 3.28
CA TYR A 114 -0.95 -14.46 3.66
C TYR A 114 -0.49 -13.90 5.00
N ILE A 115 -1.37 -13.29 5.79
CA ILE A 115 -1.07 -12.80 7.16
C ILE A 115 -0.51 -13.92 8.05
N ASP A 116 -0.92 -15.17 7.82
CA ASP A 116 -0.42 -16.33 8.56
C ASP A 116 1.10 -16.51 8.39
N ASN A 117 1.65 -16.10 7.26
CA ASN A 117 3.10 -16.10 7.04
C ASN A 117 3.81 -15.12 7.98
N LEU A 118 3.23 -13.93 8.20
CA LEU A 118 3.74 -12.98 9.18
C LEU A 118 3.71 -13.60 10.58
N LEU A 119 2.61 -14.27 10.95
CA LEU A 119 2.46 -14.85 12.29
C LEU A 119 3.33 -16.08 12.50
N LYS A 120 3.62 -16.84 11.45
CA LYS A 120 4.36 -18.11 11.51
C LYS A 120 5.87 -17.94 11.42
N TYR A 121 6.35 -17.05 10.54
CA TYR A 121 7.77 -16.91 10.24
C TYR A 121 8.41 -15.70 10.95
N ILE A 122 9.74 -15.62 10.94
CA ILE A 122 10.52 -14.54 11.58
C ILE A 122 11.68 -14.12 10.67
N GLY A 123 12.08 -12.84 10.77
CA GLY A 123 13.20 -12.30 10.00
C GLY A 123 12.95 -12.38 8.49
N LYS A 124 13.99 -12.68 7.71
CA LYS A 124 13.90 -12.81 6.25
C LYS A 124 12.93 -13.89 5.78
N SER A 125 12.68 -14.92 6.61
CA SER A 125 11.75 -15.99 6.27
C SER A 125 10.30 -15.53 6.09
N ILE A 126 9.91 -14.38 6.65
CA ILE A 126 8.61 -13.75 6.41
C ILE A 126 8.48 -13.48 4.90
N TYR A 127 9.46 -12.80 4.31
CA TYR A 127 9.47 -12.41 2.90
C TYR A 127 9.56 -13.62 1.98
N ILE A 128 10.51 -14.50 2.24
CA ILE A 128 10.78 -15.67 1.39
C ILE A 128 9.57 -16.58 1.30
N ASN A 129 8.94 -16.90 2.43
CA ASN A 129 7.75 -17.75 2.42
C ASN A 129 6.53 -17.05 1.85
N THR A 130 6.39 -15.73 2.03
CA THR A 130 5.31 -14.98 1.37
C THR A 130 5.48 -15.01 -0.14
N VAL A 131 6.66 -14.69 -0.66
CA VAL A 131 6.96 -14.76 -2.10
C VAL A 131 6.74 -16.17 -2.65
N LYS A 132 7.19 -17.20 -1.92
CA LYS A 132 6.97 -18.60 -2.31
C LYS A 132 5.48 -18.94 -2.39
N ASN A 133 4.71 -18.55 -1.37
CA ASN A 133 3.28 -18.87 -1.32
C ASN A 133 2.46 -18.05 -2.34
N VAL A 134 2.90 -16.82 -2.66
CA VAL A 134 2.23 -15.97 -3.65
C VAL A 134 2.55 -16.43 -5.07
N TYR A 135 3.81 -16.59 -5.42
CA TYR A 135 4.25 -16.74 -6.81
C TYR A 135 4.64 -18.16 -7.22
N LEU A 136 4.79 -19.08 -6.26
CA LEU A 136 5.30 -20.45 -6.51
C LEU A 136 4.41 -21.52 -5.87
N ASN A 137 3.21 -21.17 -5.44
CA ASN A 137 2.25 -22.11 -4.86
C ASN A 137 1.58 -22.94 -5.97
N ASN A 138 1.78 -24.25 -5.94
CA ASN A 138 1.15 -25.17 -6.89
C ASN A 138 -0.38 -25.22 -6.82
N GLU A 139 -0.96 -24.78 -5.68
CA GLU A 139 -2.42 -24.67 -5.51
C GLU A 139 -2.99 -23.37 -6.12
N LYS A 140 -2.12 -22.40 -6.43
CA LYS A 140 -2.45 -21.13 -7.06
C LYS A 140 -1.60 -20.90 -8.31
N PRO A 141 -1.66 -21.79 -9.29
CA PRO A 141 -0.78 -21.73 -10.47
C PRO A 141 -1.04 -20.50 -11.35
N GLU A 142 -2.17 -19.83 -11.18
CA GLU A 142 -2.51 -18.56 -11.83
C GLU A 142 -1.53 -17.43 -11.45
N ASN A 143 -0.84 -17.55 -10.33
CA ASN A 143 0.16 -16.59 -9.87
C ASN A 143 1.60 -16.95 -10.29
N HIS A 144 1.79 -18.00 -11.09
CA HIS A 144 3.11 -18.32 -11.65
C HIS A 144 3.48 -17.34 -12.78
N ASN A 145 3.61 -16.08 -12.44
CA ASN A 145 3.70 -14.96 -13.38
C ASN A 145 5.04 -14.22 -13.33
N ILE A 146 6.04 -14.78 -12.63
CA ILE A 146 7.38 -14.19 -12.50
C ILE A 146 8.44 -15.27 -12.34
N TYR A 147 9.63 -15.05 -12.94
CA TYR A 147 10.85 -15.79 -12.65
C TYR A 147 12.09 -14.97 -12.99
N VAL A 148 13.22 -15.27 -12.35
CA VAL A 148 14.52 -14.73 -12.73
C VAL A 148 15.09 -15.57 -13.88
N ALA A 149 15.26 -14.96 -15.03
CA ALA A 149 15.72 -15.64 -16.24
C ALA A 149 17.25 -15.80 -16.25
N ASP A 150 17.97 -14.76 -15.83
CA ASP A 150 19.43 -14.70 -15.80
C ASP A 150 19.87 -13.81 -14.62
N LYS A 151 20.50 -14.43 -13.62
CA LYS A 151 21.03 -13.72 -12.44
C LYS A 151 22.20 -12.81 -12.80
N SER A 152 23.06 -13.26 -13.71
CA SER A 152 24.30 -12.53 -14.06
C SER A 152 24.00 -11.26 -14.85
N ARG A 153 22.99 -11.32 -15.74
CA ARG A 153 22.55 -10.17 -16.54
C ARG A 153 21.45 -9.35 -15.89
N GLY A 154 20.98 -9.75 -14.72
CA GLY A 154 19.91 -9.05 -14.01
C GLY A 154 18.56 -9.09 -14.74
N ILE A 155 18.23 -10.18 -15.42
CA ILE A 155 17.02 -10.30 -16.23
C ILE A 155 15.94 -11.04 -15.45
N VAL A 156 14.83 -10.34 -15.20
CA VAL A 156 13.59 -10.89 -14.66
C VAL A 156 12.55 -10.98 -15.77
N LYS A 157 11.77 -12.04 -15.80
CA LYS A 157 10.61 -12.18 -16.68
C LYS A 157 9.34 -12.07 -15.85
N ILE A 158 8.43 -11.20 -16.27
CA ILE A 158 7.09 -11.06 -15.71
C ILE A 158 6.06 -11.33 -16.77
N TRP A 159 4.94 -11.93 -16.38
CA TRP A 159 3.80 -12.18 -17.27
C TRP A 159 2.82 -11.03 -17.17
N ASN A 160 2.58 -10.34 -18.27
CA ASN A 160 1.55 -9.31 -18.40
C ASN A 160 0.94 -9.40 -19.80
N ASP A 161 -0.38 -9.20 -19.88
CA ASP A 161 -1.14 -9.11 -21.13
C ASP A 161 -0.89 -10.29 -22.10
N GLY A 162 -0.76 -11.48 -21.52
CA GLY A 162 -0.59 -12.71 -22.30
C GLY A 162 0.84 -12.99 -22.81
N ILE A 163 1.82 -12.16 -22.44
CA ILE A 163 3.22 -12.28 -22.88
C ILE A 163 4.23 -12.17 -21.74
N TRP A 164 5.39 -12.80 -21.92
CA TRP A 164 6.55 -12.62 -21.05
C TRP A 164 7.33 -11.36 -21.41
N GLN A 165 7.33 -10.39 -20.49
CA GLN A 165 8.13 -9.16 -20.62
C GLN A 165 9.44 -9.30 -19.87
N SER A 166 10.53 -8.79 -20.47
CA SER A 166 11.82 -8.66 -19.78
C SER A 166 11.85 -7.38 -18.96
N LYS A 167 12.23 -7.49 -17.71
CA LYS A 167 12.44 -6.37 -16.79
C LYS A 167 13.82 -6.51 -16.14
N ASN A 168 14.30 -5.44 -15.56
CA ASN A 168 15.51 -5.45 -14.72
C ASN A 168 15.19 -5.94 -13.30
N MET A 169 16.20 -6.05 -12.46
CA MET A 169 16.09 -6.55 -11.08
C MET A 169 15.32 -5.60 -10.13
N LEU A 170 15.01 -4.36 -10.50
CA LEU A 170 14.18 -3.45 -9.68
C LEU A 170 12.78 -4.01 -9.40
N ILE A 171 12.32 -4.97 -10.20
CA ILE A 171 11.09 -5.73 -9.92
C ILE A 171 11.14 -6.46 -8.57
N ILE A 172 12.32 -6.89 -8.13
CA ILE A 172 12.48 -7.57 -6.85
C ILE A 172 12.23 -6.60 -5.69
N ASP A 173 12.68 -5.34 -5.82
CA ASP A 173 12.36 -4.29 -4.85
C ASP A 173 10.86 -4.05 -4.78
N GLN A 174 10.17 -3.97 -5.92
CA GLN A 174 8.71 -3.83 -5.95
C GLN A 174 7.99 -5.01 -5.27
N ILE A 175 8.52 -6.24 -5.37
CA ILE A 175 7.96 -7.38 -4.64
C ILE A 175 8.13 -7.19 -3.13
N ILE A 176 9.32 -6.77 -2.68
CA ILE A 176 9.59 -6.51 -1.26
C ILE A 176 8.62 -5.44 -0.74
N ASP A 177 8.46 -4.34 -1.47
CA ASP A 177 7.57 -3.23 -1.08
C ASP A 177 6.11 -3.67 -0.99
N ARG A 178 5.62 -4.46 -1.95
CA ARG A 178 4.27 -5.06 -1.90
C ARG A 178 4.07 -5.98 -0.70
N VAL A 179 5.08 -6.77 -0.34
CA VAL A 179 5.03 -7.63 0.86
C VAL A 179 4.94 -6.77 2.12
N VAL A 180 5.73 -5.69 2.21
CA VAL A 180 5.69 -4.72 3.32
C VAL A 180 4.32 -4.05 3.44
N GLU A 181 3.81 -3.52 2.33
CA GLU A 181 2.50 -2.87 2.26
C GLU A 181 1.38 -3.83 2.70
N HIS A 182 1.37 -5.05 2.16
CA HIS A 182 0.38 -6.06 2.53
C HIS A 182 0.42 -6.39 4.03
N PHE A 183 1.60 -6.53 4.62
CA PHE A 183 1.71 -6.79 6.05
C PHE A 183 1.26 -5.59 6.90
N ASN A 184 1.56 -4.37 6.49
CA ASN A 184 1.09 -3.18 7.17
C ASN A 184 -0.45 -3.09 7.15
N LEU A 185 -1.07 -3.29 6.00
CA LEU A 185 -2.54 -3.33 5.86
C LEU A 185 -3.17 -4.44 6.73
N SER A 186 -2.57 -5.63 6.71
CA SER A 186 -3.06 -6.77 7.50
C SER A 186 -2.94 -6.53 9.02
N ILE A 187 -1.88 -5.86 9.48
CA ILE A 187 -1.71 -5.48 10.88
C ILE A 187 -2.75 -4.44 11.29
N GLU A 188 -3.02 -3.45 10.44
CA GLU A 188 -4.07 -2.45 10.70
C GLU A 188 -5.46 -3.09 10.76
N GLU A 189 -5.72 -4.11 9.94
CA GLU A 189 -6.96 -4.87 9.99
C GLU A 189 -7.11 -5.67 11.30
N ILE A 190 -6.03 -6.33 11.74
CA ILE A 190 -6.03 -7.05 13.03
C ILE A 190 -6.26 -6.09 14.20
N LYS A 191 -5.73 -4.87 14.15
CA LYS A 191 -5.91 -3.85 15.19
C LYS A 191 -7.36 -3.41 15.34
N LYS A 192 -8.20 -3.53 14.32
CA LYS A 192 -9.63 -3.23 14.39
C LYS A 192 -10.40 -4.23 15.24
N ASP A 193 -9.91 -5.47 15.35
CA ASP A 193 -10.45 -6.51 16.23
C ASP A 193 -9.61 -6.54 17.53
N ILE A 194 -10.10 -5.86 18.57
CA ILE A 194 -9.39 -5.66 19.83
C ILE A 194 -9.03 -7.00 20.48
N ASP A 195 -9.94 -7.96 20.50
CA ASP A 195 -9.73 -9.27 21.13
C ASP A 195 -8.67 -10.09 20.40
N LYS A 196 -8.71 -10.06 19.07
CA LYS A 196 -7.72 -10.70 18.20
C LYS A 196 -6.36 -10.04 18.33
N TYR A 197 -6.33 -8.70 18.35
CA TYR A 197 -5.10 -7.93 18.49
C TYR A 197 -4.40 -8.21 19.82
N GLU A 198 -5.09 -8.15 20.94
CA GLU A 198 -4.48 -8.41 22.26
C GLU A 198 -3.90 -9.83 22.35
N LYS A 199 -4.54 -10.86 21.76
CA LYS A 199 -3.99 -12.21 21.67
C LYS A 199 -2.71 -12.30 20.84
N LEU A 200 -2.61 -11.52 19.78
CA LEU A 200 -1.51 -11.57 18.81
C LEU A 200 -0.45 -10.50 19.01
N LYS A 201 -0.70 -9.49 19.84
CA LYS A 201 0.11 -8.30 20.04
C LYS A 201 1.59 -8.59 20.26
N LYS A 202 1.92 -9.54 21.16
CA LYS A 202 3.31 -9.91 21.42
C LYS A 202 3.99 -10.52 20.20
N ASN A 203 3.27 -11.36 19.46
CA ASN A 203 3.78 -11.99 18.24
C ASN A 203 4.01 -10.95 17.15
N ILE A 204 3.05 -10.06 16.92
CA ILE A 204 3.13 -8.98 15.93
C ILE A 204 4.27 -8.02 16.30
N SER A 205 4.35 -7.56 17.54
CA SER A 205 5.38 -6.61 18.00
C SER A 205 6.81 -7.13 17.75
N ASN A 206 7.03 -8.42 17.97
CA ASN A 206 8.33 -9.03 17.71
C ASN A 206 8.71 -9.07 16.23
N LYS A 207 7.76 -8.88 15.32
CA LYS A 207 7.94 -9.01 13.86
C LYS A 207 7.92 -7.69 13.12
N ILE A 208 7.25 -6.66 13.67
CA ILE A 208 7.18 -5.33 13.09
C ILE A 208 8.58 -4.79 12.76
N GLN A 209 9.55 -5.01 13.63
CA GLN A 209 10.93 -4.59 13.39
C GLN A 209 11.51 -5.12 12.06
N TYR A 210 11.18 -6.36 11.68
CA TYR A 210 11.68 -6.96 10.43
C TYR A 210 10.95 -6.38 9.21
N ILE A 211 9.69 -5.97 9.37
CA ILE A 211 8.93 -5.28 8.34
C ILE A 211 9.51 -3.88 8.13
N GLN A 212 9.77 -3.14 9.21
CA GLN A 212 10.40 -1.82 9.17
C GLN A 212 11.79 -1.86 8.51
N LEU A 213 12.59 -2.91 8.74
CA LEU A 213 13.92 -3.05 8.11
C LEU A 213 13.87 -3.13 6.57
N CYS A 214 12.73 -3.49 5.98
CA CYS A 214 12.54 -3.49 4.53
C CYS A 214 11.64 -2.35 4.03
N ASN A 215 11.04 -1.56 4.92
CA ASN A 215 10.17 -0.46 4.55
C ASN A 215 11.01 0.73 4.04
N ILE A 216 10.73 1.17 2.80
CA ILE A 216 11.47 2.26 2.17
C ILE A 216 11.15 3.60 2.85
N ASP A 217 9.89 3.86 3.21
CA ASP A 217 9.48 5.09 3.89
C ASP A 217 10.20 5.23 5.24
N TYR A 218 10.32 4.12 5.99
CA TYR A 218 11.07 4.10 7.24
C TYR A 218 12.57 4.37 7.03
N LEU A 219 13.14 3.89 5.93
CA LEU A 219 14.53 4.17 5.59
C LEU A 219 14.73 5.65 5.22
N GLU A 220 13.81 6.24 4.44
CA GLU A 220 13.83 7.65 4.08
C GLU A 220 13.72 8.55 5.32
N ASP A 221 12.82 8.25 6.26
CA ASP A 221 12.69 8.95 7.55
C ASP A 221 13.99 8.92 8.37
N LEU A 222 14.74 7.81 8.31
CA LEU A 222 16.04 7.69 8.98
C LEU A 222 17.12 8.50 8.27
N GLU A 223 17.07 8.60 6.95
CA GLU A 223 18.03 9.34 6.13
C GLU A 223 17.90 10.87 6.28
N ASP A 224 16.76 11.37 6.75
CA ASP A 224 16.60 12.79 7.12
C ASP A 224 17.56 13.24 8.24
N LYS A 225 17.99 12.29 9.11
CA LYS A 225 18.99 12.52 10.18
C LYS A 225 20.10 11.47 10.12
N PRO A 226 20.93 11.48 9.07
CA PRO A 226 21.85 10.38 8.77
C PRO A 226 22.93 10.16 9.80
N ILE A 227 23.38 11.21 10.50
CA ILE A 227 24.44 11.10 11.53
C ILE A 227 23.91 10.35 12.76
N GLU A 228 22.68 10.68 13.20
CA GLU A 228 22.05 10.06 14.38
C GLU A 228 21.61 8.61 14.10
N ASN A 229 21.28 8.29 12.85
CA ASN A 229 20.67 7.03 12.45
C ASN A 229 21.61 6.08 11.68
N LYS A 230 22.91 6.40 11.58
CA LYS A 230 23.87 5.67 10.73
C LYS A 230 23.81 4.15 10.86
N GLU A 231 23.79 3.63 12.07
CA GLU A 231 23.75 2.19 12.31
C GLU A 231 22.41 1.56 11.91
N ARG A 232 21.31 2.30 12.12
CA ARG A 232 19.96 1.84 11.72
C ARG A 232 19.82 1.80 10.21
N ILE A 233 20.26 2.84 9.52
CA ILE A 233 20.29 2.92 8.06
C ILE A 233 21.08 1.75 7.50
N GLN A 234 22.27 1.48 8.04
CA GLN A 234 23.11 0.37 7.60
C GLN A 234 22.39 -0.97 7.78
N ARG A 235 21.76 -1.20 8.93
CA ARG A 235 20.99 -2.44 9.20
C ARG A 235 19.81 -2.61 8.25
N CYS A 236 19.08 -1.54 7.92
CA CYS A 236 18.00 -1.60 6.93
C CYS A 236 18.53 -2.00 5.56
N LYS A 237 19.60 -1.37 5.09
CA LYS A 237 20.21 -1.66 3.78
C LYS A 237 20.70 -3.11 3.71
N GLU A 238 21.39 -3.58 4.73
CA GLU A 238 21.91 -4.95 4.79
C GLU A 238 20.79 -6.00 4.84
N PHE A 239 19.77 -5.76 5.67
CA PHE A 239 18.66 -6.69 5.79
C PHE A 239 17.83 -6.75 4.49
N ARG A 240 17.50 -5.59 3.90
CA ARG A 240 16.81 -5.52 2.62
C ARG A 240 17.61 -6.21 1.52
N GLN A 241 18.94 -5.99 1.44
CA GLN A 241 19.80 -6.64 0.48
C GLN A 241 19.84 -8.16 0.67
N MET A 242 19.82 -8.63 1.91
CA MET A 242 19.74 -10.07 2.23
C MET A 242 18.42 -10.66 1.71
N VAL A 243 17.28 -10.01 1.97
CA VAL A 243 15.97 -10.44 1.48
C VAL A 243 15.93 -10.44 -0.04
N TYR A 244 16.43 -9.39 -0.66
CA TYR A 244 16.54 -9.23 -2.11
C TYR A 244 17.28 -10.39 -2.77
N ASN A 245 18.47 -10.72 -2.27
CA ASN A 245 19.29 -11.80 -2.81
C ASN A 245 18.61 -13.18 -2.70
N GLU A 246 17.95 -13.44 -1.58
CA GLU A 246 17.22 -14.70 -1.36
C GLU A 246 16.00 -14.83 -2.29
N ILE A 247 15.27 -13.75 -2.55
CA ILE A 247 14.15 -13.75 -3.51
C ILE A 247 14.66 -14.04 -4.92
N ILE A 248 15.78 -13.46 -5.32
CA ILE A 248 16.41 -13.76 -6.62
C ILE A 248 16.72 -15.25 -6.76
N ILE A 249 17.34 -15.83 -5.74
CA ILE A 249 17.68 -17.26 -5.73
C ILE A 249 16.39 -18.09 -5.83
N LEU A 250 15.39 -17.78 -4.99
CA LEU A 250 14.11 -18.48 -4.97
C LEU A 250 13.43 -18.49 -6.35
N LEU A 251 13.29 -17.32 -6.97
CA LEU A 251 12.61 -17.17 -8.27
C LEU A 251 13.42 -17.76 -9.44
N HIS A 252 14.74 -17.76 -9.34
CA HIS A 252 15.60 -18.40 -10.34
C HIS A 252 15.52 -19.91 -10.26
N ASP A 253 15.62 -20.48 -9.07
CA ASP A 253 15.67 -21.92 -8.86
C ASP A 253 14.32 -22.59 -9.16
N ASN A 254 13.22 -21.84 -9.01
CA ASN A 254 11.87 -22.29 -9.36
C ASN A 254 11.39 -21.88 -10.77
N LYS A 255 12.28 -21.35 -11.62
CA LYS A 255 11.98 -20.99 -13.00
C LYS A 255 11.30 -22.12 -13.78
N LYS A 256 11.75 -23.37 -13.62
CA LYS A 256 11.18 -24.52 -14.29
C LYS A 256 9.70 -24.71 -13.92
N THR A 257 9.37 -24.63 -12.64
CA THR A 257 7.96 -24.74 -12.14
C THR A 257 7.05 -23.75 -12.84
N VAL A 258 7.47 -22.48 -12.89
CA VAL A 258 6.72 -21.40 -13.55
C VAL A 258 6.55 -21.68 -15.04
N LEU A 259 7.62 -22.05 -15.75
CA LEU A 259 7.57 -22.33 -17.19
C LEU A 259 6.75 -23.57 -17.52
N ASP A 260 6.76 -24.60 -16.69
CA ASP A 260 5.98 -25.82 -16.90
C ASP A 260 4.48 -25.55 -16.71
N THR A 261 4.08 -24.66 -15.81
CA THR A 261 2.70 -24.19 -15.69
C THR A 261 2.22 -23.53 -17.00
N HIS A 262 3.05 -22.65 -17.59
CA HIS A 262 2.71 -21.99 -18.86
C HIS A 262 2.70 -22.93 -20.08
N LYS A 263 3.50 -24.00 -20.06
CA LYS A 263 3.44 -25.03 -21.12
C LYS A 263 2.13 -25.81 -21.07
N ARG A 264 1.68 -26.22 -19.88
CA ARG A 264 0.39 -26.90 -19.70
C ARG A 264 -0.77 -26.06 -20.24
N LYS A 265 -0.74 -24.74 -20.04
CA LYS A 265 -1.71 -23.82 -20.62
C LYS A 265 -1.77 -23.87 -22.15
N LYS A 266 -0.61 -24.02 -22.83
CA LYS A 266 -0.54 -24.04 -24.30
C LYS A 266 -1.04 -25.35 -24.91
N ILE A 267 -0.93 -26.48 -24.19
CA ILE A 267 -1.38 -27.79 -24.67
C ILE A 267 -2.91 -27.84 -24.73
N ASN A 268 -3.58 -27.19 -23.79
CA ASN A 268 -5.06 -27.15 -23.72
C ASN A 268 -5.71 -26.22 -24.76
N ILE A 269 -4.95 -25.53 -25.60
CA ILE A 269 -5.46 -24.63 -26.65
C ILE A 269 -5.40 -25.29 -28.05
N LYS A 270 -4.79 -26.48 -28.19
CA LYS A 270 -4.53 -27.12 -29.48
C LYS A 270 -5.37 -28.35 -29.80
N ASP A 271 -6.25 -28.73 -28.89
CA ASP A 271 -7.25 -29.80 -29.10
C ASP A 271 -8.65 -29.17 -29.11
#